data_c3eb90c020edbd641e0b2fdf83adadc0
#
_entry.id   c3eb90c020edbd641e0b2fdf83adadc0
#
_cell.length_a   1.000
_cell.length_b   1.000
_cell.length_c   1.000
_cell.angle_alpha   90.00
_cell.angle_beta   90.00
_cell.angle_gamma   90.00
#
_symmetry.space_group_name_H-M   'P 1'
#
loop_
_entity.id
_entity.type
_entity.pdbx_description
1 polymer ?
#
loop_
_entity_poly.entity_id
_entity_poly.type
_entity_poly.pdbx_seq_one_letter_code
_entity_poly.pdbx_strand_id
1 'polypeptide(L)'
;MTNPKVFINPKSGSIRLTGTVDIVDSEGNVIETIENPKFCGCGYSNDKPWCDGSHKKITKPALTLENARLAKTAIEPFAPERAVAIQIREKLVSARTEMNESIVGLKIGGALESKENQTGAMIYGYLTDAMDVSQGLVAADYIYPRAEAEVVFKISKEISAPITIDQVLEHVDQVSVGMEIFDYRYGQAQIFSNDAIADNAGAATFAYGEWINASMNVFDNLQTSLLSNSDVIETAPLSAIRGNPWEAIVQLSNLASRQGLTLKKDWIIFSGSATKGVPMTSGSTYAVDTPGLGVVTVQAQ
;
A
#
# COMPACT_ATOMS: atom_id res chain seq x y z
N MET A 1 17.80 -45.86 19.16
CA MET A 1 16.96 -44.65 19.22
C MET A 1 17.06 -43.96 17.86
N THR A 2 15.95 -43.71 17.21
CA THR A 2 15.94 -42.95 15.93
C THR A 2 16.22 -41.51 16.23
N ASN A 3 17.10 -40.84 15.43
CA ASN A 3 17.38 -39.42 15.58
C ASN A 3 16.11 -38.62 15.44
N PRO A 4 15.93 -37.50 16.22
CA PRO A 4 14.82 -36.61 16.06
C PRO A 4 14.83 -36.00 14.65
N LYS A 5 13.66 -35.87 14.02
CA LYS A 5 13.51 -35.29 12.67
C LYS A 5 12.84 -33.96 12.77
N VAL A 6 13.29 -33.02 11.95
CA VAL A 6 12.69 -31.69 11.79
C VAL A 6 12.06 -31.56 10.41
N PHE A 7 10.80 -31.19 10.35
CA PHE A 7 10.11 -30.85 9.12
C PHE A 7 9.70 -29.39 9.16
N ILE A 8 10.13 -28.62 8.17
CA ILE A 8 9.71 -27.22 7.98
C ILE A 8 8.72 -27.18 6.82
N ASN A 9 7.51 -26.73 7.08
CA ASN A 9 6.49 -26.60 6.05
C ASN A 9 6.81 -25.38 5.16
N PRO A 10 7.12 -25.57 3.87
CA PRO A 10 7.52 -24.46 2.99
C PRO A 10 6.40 -23.43 2.75
N LYS A 11 5.11 -23.80 2.95
CA LYS A 11 3.96 -22.92 2.74
C LYS A 11 3.61 -22.08 3.97
N SER A 12 3.82 -22.60 5.18
CA SER A 12 3.38 -21.94 6.43
C SER A 12 4.53 -21.60 7.37
N GLY A 13 5.76 -22.01 7.04
CA GLY A 13 6.92 -21.87 7.93
C GLY A 13 6.83 -22.72 9.21
N SER A 14 5.72 -23.44 9.45
CA SER A 14 5.57 -24.22 10.68
C SER A 14 6.64 -25.31 10.79
N ILE A 15 7.21 -25.45 11.98
CA ILE A 15 8.26 -26.42 12.28
C ILE A 15 7.64 -27.55 13.10
N ARG A 16 7.84 -28.79 12.64
CA ARG A 16 7.44 -30.01 13.37
C ARG A 16 8.68 -30.82 13.69
N LEU A 17 8.78 -31.21 14.93
CA LEU A 17 9.80 -32.17 15.35
C LEU A 17 9.16 -33.53 15.64
N THR A 18 9.90 -34.59 15.36
CA THR A 18 9.49 -35.98 15.71
C THR A 18 10.43 -36.46 16.80
N GLY A 19 9.88 -36.94 17.90
CA GLY A 19 10.60 -37.38 19.09
C GLY A 19 10.40 -36.45 20.27
N THR A 20 11.01 -36.76 21.38
CA THR A 20 10.96 -35.96 22.60
C THR A 20 12.01 -34.85 22.53
N VAL A 21 11.64 -33.62 22.84
CA VAL A 21 12.53 -32.45 22.87
C VAL A 21 12.31 -31.64 24.14
N ASP A 22 13.39 -31.14 24.69
CA ASP A 22 13.38 -30.22 25.81
C ASP A 22 13.33 -28.79 25.27
N ILE A 23 12.38 -28.01 25.77
CA ILE A 23 12.34 -26.56 25.63
C ILE A 23 13.16 -25.96 26.75
N VAL A 24 14.16 -25.16 26.41
CA VAL A 24 15.07 -24.58 27.39
C VAL A 24 15.00 -23.05 27.37
N ASP A 25 15.31 -22.42 28.49
CA ASP A 25 15.51 -20.97 28.59
C ASP A 25 16.87 -20.53 28.02
N SER A 26 17.16 -19.24 28.11
CA SER A 26 18.43 -18.67 27.64
C SER A 26 19.66 -19.15 28.44
N GLU A 27 19.46 -19.71 29.61
CA GLU A 27 20.50 -20.24 30.48
C GLU A 27 20.72 -21.76 30.29
N GLY A 28 19.84 -22.39 29.49
CA GLY A 28 19.87 -23.82 29.20
C GLY A 28 19.09 -24.69 30.19
N ASN A 29 18.30 -24.10 31.07
CA ASN A 29 17.44 -24.83 31.99
C ASN A 29 16.21 -25.36 31.25
N VAL A 30 15.81 -26.59 31.49
CA VAL A 30 14.62 -27.18 30.89
C VAL A 30 13.37 -26.55 31.47
N ILE A 31 12.58 -25.90 30.61
CA ILE A 31 11.27 -25.32 30.96
C ILE A 31 10.20 -26.39 30.83
N GLU A 32 10.24 -27.16 29.75
CA GLU A 32 9.24 -28.18 29.43
C GLU A 32 9.84 -29.26 28.52
N THR A 33 9.41 -30.51 28.69
CA THR A 33 9.75 -31.63 27.79
C THR A 33 8.51 -32.06 27.03
N ILE A 34 8.58 -32.01 25.68
CA ILE A 34 7.42 -32.26 24.81
C ILE A 34 7.72 -33.31 23.76
N GLU A 35 6.75 -34.15 23.52
CA GLU A 35 6.80 -35.18 22.47
C GLU A 35 6.16 -34.61 21.17
N ASN A 36 6.90 -34.74 20.06
CA ASN A 36 6.47 -34.33 18.72
C ASN A 36 5.94 -32.88 18.63
N PRO A 37 6.63 -31.86 19.16
CA PRO A 37 6.12 -30.50 19.17
C PRO A 37 5.99 -29.91 17.79
N LYS A 38 5.06 -28.94 17.70
CA LYS A 38 4.84 -28.14 16.50
C LYS A 38 4.95 -26.66 16.85
N PHE A 39 5.95 -25.98 16.31
CA PHE A 39 6.19 -24.57 16.52
C PHE A 39 5.58 -23.72 15.40
N CYS A 40 5.20 -22.50 15.76
CA CYS A 40 4.65 -21.52 14.83
C CYS A 40 5.76 -20.84 14.03
N GLY A 41 5.64 -20.85 12.70
CA GLY A 41 6.54 -20.13 11.80
C GLY A 41 5.91 -18.94 11.09
N CYS A 42 4.66 -18.54 11.46
CA CYS A 42 3.98 -17.44 10.76
C CYS A 42 4.48 -16.05 11.17
N GLY A 43 5.24 -15.91 12.23
CA GLY A 43 5.74 -14.64 12.76
C GLY A 43 4.74 -13.84 13.60
N TYR A 44 3.44 -14.09 13.50
CA TYR A 44 2.35 -13.30 14.09
C TYR A 44 1.69 -13.89 15.33
N SER A 45 2.12 -15.09 15.78
CA SER A 45 1.57 -15.69 17.00
C SER A 45 1.93 -14.83 18.23
N ASN A 46 0.93 -14.59 19.08
CA ASN A 46 1.13 -13.97 20.39
C ASN A 46 1.54 -14.99 21.47
N ASP A 47 1.46 -16.29 21.13
CA ASP A 47 1.78 -17.41 22.01
C ASP A 47 3.01 -18.17 21.50
N LYS A 48 4.09 -17.43 21.21
CA LYS A 48 5.33 -18.04 20.72
C LYS A 48 5.98 -18.93 21.80
N PRO A 49 6.51 -20.10 21.42
CA PRO A 49 6.69 -20.64 20.07
C PRO A 49 5.45 -21.36 19.51
N TRP A 50 4.34 -21.35 20.20
CA TRP A 50 3.12 -22.07 19.83
C TRP A 50 2.28 -21.32 18.79
N CYS A 51 1.31 -22.01 18.19
CA CYS A 51 0.42 -21.43 17.21
C CYS A 51 -0.93 -21.09 17.85
N ASP A 52 -1.22 -19.80 17.94
CA ASP A 52 -2.53 -19.26 18.35
C ASP A 52 -3.56 -19.14 17.21
N GLY A 53 -3.19 -19.53 15.98
CA GLY A 53 -4.05 -19.44 14.80
C GLY A 53 -3.97 -18.12 14.04
N SER A 54 -3.12 -17.16 14.44
CA SER A 54 -2.94 -15.86 13.76
C SER A 54 -2.66 -16.00 12.26
N HIS A 55 -1.96 -17.07 11.82
CA HIS A 55 -1.75 -17.35 10.40
C HIS A 55 -3.05 -17.50 9.59
N LYS A 56 -4.16 -17.90 10.21
CA LYS A 56 -5.46 -18.00 9.52
C LYS A 56 -6.06 -16.62 9.29
N LYS A 57 -5.81 -15.67 10.20
CA LYS A 57 -6.36 -14.31 10.15
C LYS A 57 -5.48 -13.34 9.34
N ILE A 58 -4.18 -13.61 9.20
CA ILE A 58 -3.22 -12.70 8.57
C ILE A 58 -2.59 -13.31 7.31
N THR A 59 -1.86 -14.41 7.45
CA THR A 59 -1.08 -14.99 6.33
C THR A 59 -1.98 -15.54 5.23
N LYS A 60 -3.08 -16.22 5.57
CA LYS A 60 -3.99 -16.76 4.56
C LYS A 60 -4.69 -15.63 3.76
N PRO A 61 -5.29 -14.60 4.39
CA PRO A 61 -5.82 -13.47 3.64
C PRO A 61 -4.79 -12.76 2.76
N ALA A 62 -3.57 -12.48 3.25
CA ALA A 62 -2.52 -11.87 2.46
C ALA A 62 -2.17 -12.68 1.20
N LEU A 63 -2.02 -14.01 1.34
CA LEU A 63 -1.80 -14.91 0.20
C LEU A 63 -3.00 -14.97 -0.75
N THR A 64 -4.22 -14.87 -0.22
CA THR A 64 -5.44 -14.84 -1.05
C THR A 64 -5.49 -13.57 -1.90
N LEU A 65 -5.15 -12.41 -1.34
CA LEU A 65 -5.03 -11.15 -2.07
C LEU A 65 -3.96 -11.22 -3.17
N GLU A 66 -2.79 -11.76 -2.86
CA GLU A 66 -1.72 -11.88 -3.85
C GLU A 66 -2.09 -12.87 -4.96
N ASN A 67 -2.73 -13.99 -4.63
CA ASN A 67 -3.23 -14.93 -5.64
C ASN A 67 -4.33 -14.32 -6.51
N ALA A 68 -5.22 -13.50 -5.93
CA ALA A 68 -6.25 -12.77 -6.68
C ALA A 68 -5.62 -11.81 -7.70
N ARG A 69 -4.58 -11.07 -7.28
CA ARG A 69 -3.79 -10.19 -8.16
C ARG A 69 -3.16 -10.96 -9.31
N LEU A 70 -2.46 -12.06 -9.02
CA LEU A 70 -1.80 -12.89 -10.04
C LEU A 70 -2.77 -13.57 -10.99
N ALA A 71 -3.92 -14.02 -10.46
CA ALA A 71 -4.96 -14.68 -11.25
C ALA A 71 -5.91 -13.68 -11.96
N LYS A 72 -5.79 -12.38 -11.67
CA LYS A 72 -6.68 -11.31 -12.19
C LYS A 72 -8.16 -11.63 -11.93
N THR A 73 -8.45 -12.16 -10.75
CA THR A 73 -9.78 -12.65 -10.38
C THR A 73 -10.21 -12.03 -9.05
N ALA A 74 -11.37 -11.39 -9.05
CA ALA A 74 -11.90 -10.78 -7.85
C ALA A 74 -12.24 -11.83 -6.77
N ILE A 75 -12.10 -11.41 -5.52
CA ILE A 75 -12.42 -12.20 -4.33
C ILE A 75 -13.45 -11.46 -3.46
N GLU A 76 -14.08 -12.18 -2.55
CA GLU A 76 -14.96 -11.57 -1.55
C GLU A 76 -14.17 -10.81 -0.48
N PRO A 77 -14.67 -9.67 0.01
CA PRO A 77 -14.07 -8.91 1.11
C PRO A 77 -13.99 -9.74 2.40
N PHE A 78 -12.95 -9.50 3.19
CA PHE A 78 -12.70 -10.23 4.45
C PHE A 78 -13.36 -9.58 5.67
N ALA A 79 -13.67 -8.27 5.59
CA ALA A 79 -14.15 -7.43 6.69
C ALA A 79 -13.31 -7.60 7.98
N PRO A 80 -11.99 -7.46 7.93
CA PRO A 80 -11.13 -7.67 9.09
C PRO A 80 -11.26 -6.51 10.09
N GLU A 81 -10.87 -6.76 11.35
CA GLU A 81 -10.61 -5.67 12.29
C GLU A 81 -9.40 -4.83 11.83
N ARG A 82 -9.36 -3.53 12.18
CA ARG A 82 -8.33 -2.58 11.69
C ARG A 82 -6.89 -3.05 11.98
N ALA A 83 -6.63 -3.54 13.19
CA ALA A 83 -5.30 -4.04 13.55
C ALA A 83 -4.89 -5.25 12.69
N VAL A 84 -5.83 -6.14 12.40
CA VAL A 84 -5.63 -7.31 11.53
C VAL A 84 -5.45 -6.88 10.08
N ALA A 85 -6.21 -5.88 9.60
CA ALA A 85 -6.06 -5.32 8.26
C ALA A 85 -4.65 -4.77 8.01
N ILE A 86 -4.11 -4.02 8.97
CA ILE A 86 -2.73 -3.51 8.91
C ILE A 86 -1.72 -4.67 8.83
N GLN A 87 -1.89 -5.72 9.65
CA GLN A 87 -0.99 -6.87 9.63
C GLN A 87 -1.09 -7.68 8.32
N ILE A 88 -2.28 -7.76 7.71
CA ILE A 88 -2.47 -8.37 6.39
C ILE A 88 -1.70 -7.56 5.34
N ARG A 89 -1.82 -6.22 5.32
CA ARG A 89 -1.09 -5.33 4.43
C ARG A 89 0.43 -5.51 4.58
N GLU A 90 0.94 -5.45 5.81
CA GLU A 90 2.38 -5.63 6.06
C GLU A 90 2.88 -6.98 5.55
N LYS A 91 2.09 -8.05 5.72
CA LYS A 91 2.44 -9.37 5.18
C LYS A 91 2.39 -9.42 3.66
N LEU A 92 1.42 -8.76 3.04
CA LEU A 92 1.30 -8.65 1.59
C LEU A 92 2.51 -7.92 0.99
N VAL A 93 2.90 -6.79 1.58
CA VAL A 93 4.06 -5.99 1.14
C VAL A 93 5.37 -6.74 1.39
N SER A 94 5.53 -7.38 2.55
CA SER A 94 6.70 -8.22 2.84
C SER A 94 6.90 -9.32 1.80
N ALA A 95 5.83 -9.96 1.32
CA ALA A 95 5.93 -10.98 0.29
C ALA A 95 6.50 -10.43 -1.03
N ARG A 96 6.21 -9.17 -1.38
CA ARG A 96 6.77 -8.51 -2.57
C ARG A 96 8.25 -8.16 -2.38
N THR A 97 8.62 -7.66 -1.21
CA THR A 97 10.03 -7.36 -0.91
C THR A 97 10.89 -8.64 -0.84
N GLU A 98 10.31 -9.76 -0.43
CA GLU A 98 10.95 -11.09 -0.50
C GLU A 98 11.16 -11.56 -1.96
N MET A 99 10.41 -10.99 -2.94
CA MET A 99 10.59 -11.21 -4.38
C MET A 99 11.47 -10.12 -5.06
N ASN A 100 12.27 -9.39 -4.29
CA ASN A 100 13.19 -8.35 -4.70
C ASN A 100 12.55 -7.03 -5.18
N GLU A 101 11.28 -6.77 -4.86
CA GLU A 101 10.71 -5.44 -5.05
C GLU A 101 11.21 -4.50 -3.93
N SER A 102 11.50 -3.24 -4.25
CA SER A 102 11.90 -2.22 -3.29
C SER A 102 10.74 -1.26 -3.02
N ILE A 103 10.49 -0.93 -1.74
CA ILE A 103 9.52 0.12 -1.41
C ILE A 103 10.11 1.47 -1.81
N VAL A 104 9.43 2.19 -2.70
CA VAL A 104 9.85 3.50 -3.22
C VAL A 104 8.96 4.64 -2.73
N GLY A 105 7.88 4.35 -2.03
CA GLY A 105 6.99 5.40 -1.55
C GLY A 105 5.65 4.92 -1.03
N LEU A 106 4.74 5.86 -0.91
CA LEU A 106 3.37 5.62 -0.46
C LEU A 106 2.37 6.35 -1.36
N LYS A 107 1.17 5.78 -1.47
CA LYS A 107 -0.01 6.48 -1.98
C LYS A 107 -0.99 6.73 -0.85
N ILE A 108 -1.68 7.85 -0.86
CA ILE A 108 -2.70 8.21 0.12
C ILE A 108 -4.08 7.97 -0.49
N GLY A 109 -4.93 7.25 0.23
CA GLY A 109 -6.33 7.08 -0.13
C GLY A 109 -7.27 7.82 0.82
N GLY A 110 -8.44 8.21 0.33
CA GLY A 110 -9.58 8.55 1.16
C GLY A 110 -10.09 7.28 1.86
N ALA A 111 -10.52 7.39 3.11
CA ALA A 111 -11.20 6.27 3.74
C ALA A 111 -12.58 6.10 3.09
N LEU A 112 -12.87 4.88 2.72
CA LEU A 112 -14.24 4.46 2.45
C LEU A 112 -15.04 4.56 3.76
N GLU A 113 -16.32 4.92 3.67
CA GLU A 113 -17.18 4.99 4.85
C GLU A 113 -17.16 3.65 5.59
N SER A 114 -16.86 3.67 6.88
CA SER A 114 -17.02 2.50 7.74
C SER A 114 -18.28 2.66 8.58
N LYS A 115 -18.95 1.55 8.89
CA LYS A 115 -20.08 1.56 9.83
C LYS A 115 -19.69 2.07 11.22
N GLU A 116 -18.39 2.03 11.56
CA GLU A 116 -17.85 2.38 12.86
C GLU A 116 -17.21 3.77 12.92
N ASN A 117 -16.82 4.36 11.77
CA ASN A 117 -16.17 5.65 11.69
C ASN A 117 -16.81 6.50 10.59
N GLN A 118 -17.68 7.42 10.98
CA GLN A 118 -18.30 8.41 10.10
C GLN A 118 -17.35 9.50 9.59
N THR A 119 -16.09 9.47 10.00
CA THR A 119 -15.06 10.40 9.52
C THR A 119 -14.08 9.62 8.65
N GLY A 120 -14.04 9.94 7.37
CA GLY A 120 -13.13 9.36 6.39
C GLY A 120 -11.66 9.46 6.81
N ALA A 121 -11.20 8.52 7.65
CA ALA A 121 -9.81 8.50 8.09
C ALA A 121 -8.89 8.16 6.92
N MET A 122 -7.84 8.94 6.74
CA MET A 122 -6.79 8.68 5.75
C MET A 122 -6.30 7.23 5.88
N ILE A 123 -6.14 6.57 4.73
CA ILE A 123 -5.42 5.30 4.59
C ILE A 123 -4.24 5.49 3.66
N TYR A 124 -3.28 4.58 3.66
CA TYR A 124 -2.18 4.56 2.71
C TYR A 124 -1.86 3.14 2.26
N GLY A 125 -1.27 3.06 1.07
CA GLY A 125 -0.66 1.86 0.52
C GLY A 125 0.81 2.10 0.21
N TYR A 126 1.61 1.04 0.27
CA TYR A 126 3.01 1.06 -0.14
C TYR A 126 3.12 0.96 -1.66
N LEU A 127 4.03 1.74 -2.22
CA LEU A 127 4.42 1.69 -3.62
C LEU A 127 5.78 0.98 -3.73
N THR A 128 5.89 0.07 -4.69
CA THR A 128 7.15 -0.61 -5.01
C THR A 128 7.66 -0.16 -6.38
N ASP A 129 8.95 -0.32 -6.62
CA ASP A 129 9.59 -0.01 -7.90
C ASP A 129 8.95 -0.77 -9.08
N ALA A 130 8.48 -1.99 -8.86
CA ALA A 130 7.77 -2.78 -9.86
C ALA A 130 6.39 -2.21 -10.25
N MET A 131 5.86 -1.25 -9.48
CA MET A 131 4.59 -0.56 -9.76
C MET A 131 4.78 0.69 -10.65
N ASP A 132 6.01 1.15 -10.87
CA ASP A 132 6.29 2.31 -11.71
C ASP A 132 6.11 1.96 -13.19
N VAL A 133 5.15 2.61 -13.83
CA VAL A 133 4.84 2.44 -15.25
C VAL A 133 5.01 3.74 -16.04
N SER A 134 5.80 4.68 -15.55
CA SER A 134 6.06 5.95 -16.21
C SER A 134 6.67 5.78 -17.63
N GLN A 135 7.24 4.62 -17.91
CA GLN A 135 7.81 4.28 -19.22
C GLN A 135 6.88 3.44 -20.12
N GLY A 136 5.64 3.20 -19.70
CA GLY A 136 4.64 2.43 -20.43
C GLY A 136 3.80 1.54 -19.53
N LEU A 137 2.59 1.22 -19.93
CA LEU A 137 1.60 0.56 -19.08
C LEU A 137 0.95 -0.65 -19.68
N VAL A 138 0.47 -1.54 -18.81
CA VAL A 138 -0.36 -2.69 -19.14
C VAL A 138 -1.61 -2.73 -18.26
N ALA A 139 -2.75 -2.20 -18.71
CA ALA A 139 -4.02 -2.26 -17.96
C ALA A 139 -4.69 -3.64 -18.01
N ALA A 140 -4.36 -4.47 -19.00
CA ALA A 140 -4.88 -5.84 -19.13
C ALA A 140 -4.48 -6.76 -17.96
N ASP A 141 -3.54 -6.32 -17.14
CA ASP A 141 -3.02 -7.09 -15.99
C ASP A 141 -3.75 -6.83 -14.67
N TYR A 142 -4.96 -6.21 -14.71
CA TYR A 142 -5.72 -5.82 -13.54
C TYR A 142 -7.13 -6.41 -13.51
N ILE A 143 -7.79 -6.35 -12.35
CA ILE A 143 -9.14 -6.85 -12.13
C ILE A 143 -10.18 -5.81 -12.54
N TYR A 144 -10.05 -4.58 -12.00
CA TYR A 144 -10.90 -3.43 -12.30
C TYR A 144 -10.13 -2.12 -12.09
N PRO A 145 -9.15 -1.83 -12.97
CA PRO A 145 -8.26 -0.70 -12.78
C PRO A 145 -8.99 0.63 -12.97
N ARG A 146 -8.62 1.61 -12.15
CA ARG A 146 -9.14 2.98 -12.23
C ARG A 146 -7.98 3.97 -12.12
N ALA A 147 -7.98 4.97 -13.01
CA ALA A 147 -7.01 6.06 -13.00
C ALA A 147 -7.50 7.24 -12.18
N GLU A 148 -6.60 7.87 -11.45
CA GLU A 148 -6.82 9.08 -10.64
C GLU A 148 -5.75 10.11 -10.93
N ALA A 149 -6.16 11.41 -10.97
CA ALA A 149 -5.23 12.53 -11.12
C ALA A 149 -4.76 13.01 -9.74
N GLU A 150 -3.45 13.06 -9.55
CA GLU A 150 -2.81 13.36 -8.27
C GLU A 150 -1.62 14.32 -8.40
N VAL A 151 -1.15 14.80 -7.26
CA VAL A 151 0.16 15.42 -7.10
C VAL A 151 1.11 14.38 -6.49
N VAL A 152 2.37 14.40 -6.93
CA VAL A 152 3.43 13.54 -6.39
C VAL A 152 4.48 14.42 -5.72
N PHE A 153 4.88 14.04 -4.51
CA PHE A 153 5.92 14.70 -3.73
C PHE A 153 7.16 13.82 -3.66
N LYS A 154 8.34 14.41 -3.76
CA LYS A 154 9.60 13.71 -3.50
C LYS A 154 10.17 14.11 -2.16
N ILE A 155 10.40 13.14 -1.30
CA ILE A 155 10.96 13.35 0.03
C ILE A 155 12.46 13.57 -0.08
N SER A 156 12.93 14.77 0.22
CA SER A 156 14.36 15.11 0.23
C SER A 156 15.04 14.88 1.57
N LYS A 157 14.25 14.93 2.66
CA LYS A 157 14.69 14.69 4.03
C LYS A 157 13.67 13.84 4.77
N GLU A 158 14.12 12.81 5.44
CA GLU A 158 13.30 11.87 6.21
C GLU A 158 12.32 12.58 7.16
N ILE A 159 11.08 12.04 7.27
CA ILE A 159 10.06 12.48 8.19
C ILE A 159 9.73 11.33 9.16
N SER A 160 10.22 11.43 10.39
CA SER A 160 10.02 10.43 11.46
C SER A 160 9.07 10.89 12.57
N ALA A 161 8.62 12.15 12.51
CA ALA A 161 7.69 12.76 13.46
C ALA A 161 6.66 13.61 12.73
N PRO A 162 5.53 13.97 13.34
CA PRO A 162 4.57 14.91 12.80
C PRO A 162 5.24 16.25 12.43
N ILE A 163 4.89 16.77 11.25
CA ILE A 163 5.32 18.10 10.80
C ILE A 163 4.12 19.02 10.57
N THR A 164 4.37 20.32 10.56
CA THR A 164 3.38 21.34 10.21
C THR A 164 3.49 21.76 8.75
N ILE A 165 2.50 22.49 8.26
CA ILE A 165 2.49 23.00 6.88
C ILE A 165 3.73 23.87 6.57
N ASP A 166 4.18 24.69 7.53
CA ASP A 166 5.34 25.56 7.37
C ASP A 166 6.68 24.79 7.26
N GLN A 167 6.69 23.52 7.67
CA GLN A 167 7.87 22.65 7.65
C GLN A 167 7.95 21.77 6.40
N VAL A 168 6.89 21.70 5.58
CA VAL A 168 6.86 20.74 4.45
C VAL A 168 8.02 20.94 3.48
N LEU A 169 8.42 22.17 3.18
CA LEU A 169 9.53 22.47 2.28
C LEU A 169 10.92 22.15 2.85
N GLU A 170 11.03 21.85 4.15
CA GLU A 170 12.26 21.29 4.74
C GLU A 170 12.46 19.83 4.38
N HIS A 171 11.40 19.15 3.95
CA HIS A 171 11.35 17.72 3.72
C HIS A 171 10.98 17.32 2.29
N VAL A 172 10.40 18.23 1.51
CA VAL A 172 10.00 18.02 0.11
C VAL A 172 10.63 19.09 -0.76
N ASP A 173 11.44 18.69 -1.73
CA ASP A 173 12.15 19.62 -2.63
C ASP A 173 11.61 19.62 -4.06
N GLN A 174 10.89 18.57 -4.46
CA GLN A 174 10.33 18.43 -5.79
C GLN A 174 8.89 17.91 -5.74
N VAL A 175 8.12 18.35 -6.73
CA VAL A 175 6.74 17.91 -6.96
C VAL A 175 6.55 17.58 -8.44
N SER A 176 5.55 16.76 -8.73
CA SER A 176 5.19 16.37 -10.10
C SER A 176 3.69 16.17 -10.22
N VAL A 177 3.18 16.18 -11.45
CA VAL A 177 1.89 15.62 -11.78
C VAL A 177 1.96 14.10 -11.72
N GLY A 178 0.93 13.43 -11.19
CA GLY A 178 0.86 11.98 -11.08
C GLY A 178 -0.45 11.40 -11.59
N MET A 179 -0.36 10.17 -12.03
CA MET A 179 -1.50 9.29 -12.27
C MET A 179 -1.34 8.06 -11.38
N GLU A 180 -2.24 7.91 -10.40
CA GLU A 180 -2.38 6.64 -9.70
C GLU A 180 -3.32 5.74 -10.48
N ILE A 181 -2.97 4.45 -10.59
CA ILE A 181 -3.88 3.41 -11.03
C ILE A 181 -4.10 2.48 -9.83
N PHE A 182 -5.30 2.51 -9.28
CA PHE A 182 -5.67 1.59 -8.22
C PHE A 182 -6.53 0.45 -8.75
N ASP A 183 -6.38 -0.72 -8.14
CA ASP A 183 -7.10 -1.94 -8.49
C ASP A 183 -7.34 -2.76 -7.22
N TYR A 184 -8.54 -2.68 -6.66
CA TYR A 184 -8.89 -3.51 -5.52
C TYR A 184 -9.08 -4.97 -5.95
N ARG A 185 -8.45 -5.89 -5.20
CA ARG A 185 -8.61 -7.34 -5.45
C ARG A 185 -10.02 -7.84 -5.21
N TYR A 186 -10.89 -6.98 -4.74
CA TYR A 186 -12.34 -7.23 -4.59
C TYR A 186 -13.16 -6.80 -5.83
N GLY A 187 -12.53 -6.29 -6.88
CA GLY A 187 -13.18 -5.80 -8.09
C GLY A 187 -14.18 -4.69 -7.77
N GLN A 188 -15.45 -4.91 -8.17
CA GLN A 188 -16.55 -3.95 -7.94
C GLN A 188 -17.36 -4.24 -6.68
N ALA A 189 -16.92 -5.18 -5.82
CA ALA A 189 -17.62 -5.45 -4.57
C ALA A 189 -17.63 -4.21 -3.65
N GLN A 190 -18.68 -4.08 -2.85
CA GLN A 190 -18.70 -3.08 -1.80
C GLN A 190 -17.68 -3.46 -0.72
N ILE A 191 -16.71 -2.59 -0.47
CA ILE A 191 -15.67 -2.77 0.54
C ILE A 191 -15.73 -1.65 1.58
N PHE A 192 -15.13 -1.91 2.73
CA PHE A 192 -14.96 -0.94 3.80
C PHE A 192 -13.48 -0.58 3.99
N SER A 193 -13.21 0.47 4.77
CA SER A 193 -11.85 0.97 5.00
C SER A 193 -10.86 -0.12 5.43
N ASN A 194 -11.29 -1.09 6.23
CA ASN A 194 -10.40 -2.15 6.70
C ASN A 194 -10.05 -3.15 5.58
N ASP A 195 -10.98 -3.43 4.64
CA ASP A 195 -10.69 -4.22 3.44
C ASP A 195 -9.68 -3.49 2.56
N ALA A 196 -9.90 -2.19 2.34
CA ALA A 196 -8.97 -1.36 1.58
C ALA A 196 -7.57 -1.32 2.22
N ILE A 197 -7.46 -1.20 3.55
CA ILE A 197 -6.17 -1.27 4.27
C ILE A 197 -5.50 -2.62 4.04
N ALA A 198 -6.25 -3.73 4.20
CA ALA A 198 -5.72 -5.08 4.02
C ALA A 198 -5.18 -5.31 2.60
N ASP A 199 -5.83 -4.70 1.61
CA ASP A 199 -5.49 -4.75 0.20
C ASP A 199 -4.51 -3.64 -0.24
N ASN A 200 -3.65 -3.18 0.66
CA ASN A 200 -2.64 -2.15 0.40
C ASN A 200 -3.24 -0.87 -0.23
N ALA A 201 -4.42 -0.46 0.22
CA ALA A 201 -5.21 0.66 -0.31
C ALA A 201 -5.46 0.59 -1.83
N GLY A 202 -5.53 -0.63 -2.38
CA GLY A 202 -5.73 -0.86 -3.81
C GLY A 202 -4.53 -0.50 -4.68
N ALA A 203 -3.36 -0.20 -4.12
CA ALA A 203 -2.18 0.18 -4.88
C ALA A 203 -1.84 -0.89 -5.92
N ALA A 204 -1.85 -0.49 -7.20
CA ALA A 204 -1.55 -1.36 -8.33
C ALA A 204 -0.35 -0.85 -9.13
N THR A 205 -0.46 0.32 -9.75
CA THR A 205 0.63 0.98 -10.45
C THR A 205 0.52 2.50 -10.35
N PHE A 206 1.58 3.18 -10.75
CA PHE A 206 1.62 4.64 -10.81
C PHE A 206 2.52 5.12 -11.94
N ALA A 207 2.25 6.34 -12.39
CA ALA A 207 3.12 7.09 -13.28
C ALA A 207 3.20 8.56 -12.82
N TYR A 208 4.30 9.23 -13.11
CA TYR A 208 4.46 10.66 -12.85
C TYR A 208 5.21 11.34 -13.97
N GLY A 209 5.02 12.66 -14.10
CA GLY A 209 5.66 13.50 -15.09
C GLY A 209 7.02 14.00 -14.64
N GLU A 210 7.49 15.06 -15.29
CA GLU A 210 8.75 15.72 -14.94
C GLU A 210 8.70 16.35 -13.54
N TRP A 211 9.82 16.32 -12.84
CA TRP A 211 9.94 16.93 -11.53
C TRP A 211 10.17 18.45 -11.65
N ILE A 212 9.43 19.22 -10.87
CA ILE A 212 9.67 20.66 -10.71
C ILE A 212 10.01 20.99 -9.26
N ASN A 213 10.69 22.11 -9.04
CA ASN A 213 11.05 22.53 -7.69
C ASN A 213 9.81 22.89 -6.86
N ALA A 214 9.78 22.40 -5.64
CA ALA A 214 8.72 22.69 -4.68
C ALA A 214 8.74 24.17 -4.22
N SER A 215 7.57 24.76 -4.10
CA SER A 215 7.37 26.05 -3.42
C SER A 215 5.96 26.08 -2.80
N MET A 216 5.74 26.89 -1.77
CA MET A 216 4.45 26.91 -1.05
C MET A 216 3.26 27.21 -1.95
N ASN A 217 3.46 28.03 -2.96
CA ASN A 217 2.42 28.49 -3.90
C ASN A 217 2.38 27.72 -5.22
N VAL A 218 3.13 26.62 -5.34
CA VAL A 218 3.25 25.82 -6.59
C VAL A 218 1.90 25.25 -7.06
N PHE A 219 0.94 25.08 -6.16
CA PHE A 219 -0.38 24.53 -6.46
C PHE A 219 -1.49 25.62 -6.57
N ASP A 220 -1.14 26.89 -6.38
CA ASP A 220 -2.13 27.95 -6.31
C ASP A 220 -2.89 28.10 -7.62
N ASN A 221 -4.22 28.03 -7.52
CA ASN A 221 -5.15 28.19 -8.65
C ASN A 221 -4.95 27.19 -9.80
N LEU A 222 -4.22 26.10 -9.60
CA LEU A 222 -4.06 25.08 -10.63
C LEU A 222 -5.29 24.18 -10.71
N GLN A 223 -5.58 23.81 -11.96
CA GLN A 223 -6.57 22.79 -12.32
C GLN A 223 -5.86 21.58 -12.91
N THR A 224 -6.35 20.40 -12.61
CA THR A 224 -5.90 19.15 -13.22
C THR A 224 -7.02 18.53 -14.03
N SER A 225 -6.68 17.94 -15.17
CA SER A 225 -7.62 17.21 -16.02
C SER A 225 -7.16 15.78 -16.22
N LEU A 226 -8.08 14.84 -16.09
CA LEU A 226 -7.90 13.46 -16.50
C LEU A 226 -8.53 13.28 -17.88
N LEU A 227 -7.74 12.77 -18.82
CA LEU A 227 -8.14 12.57 -20.21
C LEU A 227 -8.15 11.09 -20.58
N SER A 228 -9.03 10.71 -21.51
CA SER A 228 -9.02 9.42 -22.19
C SER A 228 -9.07 9.64 -23.70
N ASN A 229 -8.11 9.11 -24.44
CA ASN A 229 -7.97 9.27 -25.90
C ASN A 229 -8.06 10.74 -26.35
N SER A 230 -7.44 11.64 -25.57
CA SER A 230 -7.44 13.11 -25.73
C SER A 230 -8.75 13.82 -25.33
N ASP A 231 -9.81 13.13 -24.98
CA ASP A 231 -11.02 13.73 -24.46
C ASP A 231 -10.90 13.95 -22.96
N VAL A 232 -11.21 15.15 -22.49
CA VAL A 232 -11.27 15.48 -21.05
C VAL A 232 -12.49 14.78 -20.45
N ILE A 233 -12.25 13.88 -19.48
CA ILE A 233 -13.30 13.12 -18.80
C ILE A 233 -13.58 13.58 -17.38
N GLU A 234 -12.58 14.15 -16.71
CA GLU A 234 -12.73 14.78 -15.38
C GLU A 234 -11.83 15.99 -15.30
N THR A 235 -12.25 17.03 -14.57
CA THR A 235 -11.44 18.22 -14.24
C THR A 235 -11.74 18.62 -12.81
N ALA A 236 -10.70 18.98 -12.06
CA ALA A 236 -10.82 19.45 -10.69
C ALA A 236 -9.72 20.45 -10.34
N PRO A 237 -9.98 21.39 -9.43
CA PRO A 237 -8.92 22.22 -8.85
C PRO A 237 -8.02 21.36 -7.96
N LEU A 238 -6.73 21.65 -7.91
CA LEU A 238 -5.82 20.93 -7.01
C LEU A 238 -6.19 21.10 -5.53
N SER A 239 -6.92 22.16 -5.18
CA SER A 239 -7.49 22.33 -3.83
C SER A 239 -8.52 21.27 -3.45
N ALA A 240 -9.03 20.47 -4.41
CA ALA A 240 -9.84 19.29 -4.10
C ALA A 240 -9.04 18.25 -3.29
N ILE A 241 -7.71 18.24 -3.41
CA ILE A 241 -6.82 17.48 -2.56
C ILE A 241 -6.75 18.17 -1.19
N ARG A 242 -7.62 17.76 -0.27
CA ARG A 242 -7.61 18.16 1.16
C ARG A 242 -7.64 19.67 1.43
N GLY A 243 -8.14 20.48 0.50
CA GLY A 243 -8.10 21.93 0.57
C GLY A 243 -6.79 22.53 0.08
N ASN A 244 -5.68 21.85 0.30
CA ASN A 244 -4.33 22.19 -0.18
C ASN A 244 -3.52 20.89 -0.31
N PRO A 245 -2.89 20.57 -1.45
CA PRO A 245 -2.09 19.37 -1.62
C PRO A 245 -1.01 19.15 -0.54
N TRP A 246 -0.42 20.21 -0.01
CA TRP A 246 0.57 20.12 1.08
C TRP A 246 0.03 19.45 2.35
N GLU A 247 -1.28 19.58 2.61
CA GLU A 247 -1.95 18.92 3.73
C GLU A 247 -1.84 17.38 3.65
N ALA A 248 -1.65 16.82 2.47
CA ALA A 248 -1.45 15.39 2.30
C ALA A 248 -0.18 14.91 3.05
N ILE A 249 0.93 15.65 2.94
CA ILE A 249 2.18 15.32 3.64
C ILE A 249 2.04 15.53 5.14
N VAL A 250 1.41 16.63 5.58
CA VAL A 250 1.17 16.92 7.00
C VAL A 250 0.35 15.80 7.65
N GLN A 251 -0.77 15.44 7.04
CA GLN A 251 -1.65 14.41 7.58
C GLN A 251 -1.01 13.02 7.52
N LEU A 252 -0.23 12.72 6.45
CA LEU A 252 0.50 11.47 6.34
C LEU A 252 1.59 11.37 7.42
N SER A 253 2.32 12.44 7.71
CA SER A 253 3.33 12.46 8.78
C SER A 253 2.73 12.13 10.14
N ASN A 254 1.53 12.67 10.43
CA ASN A 254 0.77 12.35 11.64
C ASN A 254 0.34 10.87 11.70
N LEU A 255 -0.15 10.34 10.57
CA LEU A 255 -0.58 8.94 10.49
C LEU A 255 0.62 7.98 10.61
N ALA A 256 1.70 8.27 9.88
CA ALA A 256 2.93 7.50 9.88
C ALA A 256 3.54 7.42 11.30
N SER A 257 3.66 8.55 11.98
CA SER A 257 4.17 8.61 13.35
C SER A 257 3.35 7.73 14.32
N ARG A 258 2.01 7.77 14.23
CA ARG A 258 1.15 6.91 15.06
C ARG A 258 1.31 5.42 14.78
N GLN A 259 1.80 5.05 13.60
CA GLN A 259 2.02 3.66 13.19
C GLN A 259 3.50 3.23 13.26
N GLY A 260 4.38 4.10 13.78
CA GLY A 260 5.82 3.82 13.84
C GLY A 260 6.49 3.74 12.46
N LEU A 261 5.89 4.37 11.45
CA LEU A 261 6.42 4.44 10.09
C LEU A 261 7.20 5.74 9.90
N THR A 262 8.33 5.64 9.24
CA THR A 262 9.15 6.78 8.79
C THR A 262 9.03 6.95 7.29
N LEU A 263 8.72 8.17 6.81
CA LEU A 263 8.80 8.51 5.39
C LEU A 263 10.26 8.74 5.04
N LYS A 264 10.84 7.85 4.25
CA LYS A 264 12.27 7.85 3.98
C LYS A 264 12.64 8.89 2.92
N LYS A 265 13.86 9.37 2.99
CA LYS A 265 14.46 10.16 1.90
C LYS A 265 14.37 9.39 0.59
N ASP A 266 14.16 10.11 -0.50
CA ASP A 266 13.98 9.64 -1.87
C ASP A 266 12.66 8.87 -2.13
N TRP A 267 11.81 8.69 -1.12
CA TRP A 267 10.46 8.18 -1.33
C TRP A 267 9.60 9.20 -2.07
N ILE A 268 8.69 8.66 -2.89
CA ILE A 268 7.63 9.43 -3.54
C ILE A 268 6.31 9.24 -2.80
N ILE A 269 5.54 10.32 -2.70
CA ILE A 269 4.23 10.29 -2.02
C ILE A 269 3.17 10.77 -3.00
N PHE A 270 2.20 9.93 -3.30
CA PHE A 270 0.99 10.30 -4.03
C PHE A 270 -0.03 10.88 -3.07
N SER A 271 -0.56 12.05 -3.43
CA SER A 271 -1.34 12.94 -2.54
C SER A 271 -2.71 12.44 -2.12
N GLY A 272 -3.25 11.47 -2.85
CA GLY A 272 -4.68 11.26 -2.96
C GLY A 272 -5.29 12.08 -4.09
N SER A 273 -6.38 11.61 -4.66
CA SER A 273 -6.93 12.12 -5.91
C SER A 273 -7.57 13.50 -5.80
N ALA A 274 -7.35 14.30 -6.84
CA ALA A 274 -8.13 15.50 -7.11
C ALA A 274 -9.45 15.17 -7.81
N THR A 275 -9.48 14.14 -8.65
CA THR A 275 -10.61 13.73 -9.48
C THR A 275 -11.29 12.47 -8.94
N LYS A 276 -12.42 12.10 -9.50
CA LYS A 276 -12.97 10.75 -9.30
C LYS A 276 -12.11 9.74 -10.05
N GLY A 277 -11.95 8.54 -9.48
CA GLY A 277 -11.30 7.45 -10.18
C GLY A 277 -12.11 7.00 -11.41
N VAL A 278 -11.48 6.95 -12.58
CA VAL A 278 -12.10 6.59 -13.86
C VAL A 278 -11.70 5.19 -14.27
N PRO A 279 -12.67 4.29 -14.59
CA PRO A 279 -12.35 2.96 -15.08
C PRO A 279 -11.47 3.01 -16.34
N MET A 280 -10.44 2.17 -16.39
CA MET A 280 -9.56 2.07 -17.54
C MET A 280 -10.01 0.95 -18.48
N THR A 281 -9.87 1.21 -19.80
CA THR A 281 -10.22 0.29 -20.86
C THR A 281 -8.99 -0.03 -21.69
N SER A 282 -8.75 -1.30 -21.95
CA SER A 282 -7.66 -1.75 -22.83
C SER A 282 -7.72 -1.06 -24.20
N GLY A 283 -6.57 -0.69 -24.72
CA GLY A 283 -6.42 0.02 -26.00
C GLY A 283 -6.56 1.54 -25.91
N SER A 284 -6.96 2.09 -24.76
CA SER A 284 -7.10 3.54 -24.57
C SER A 284 -5.83 4.17 -23.98
N THR A 285 -5.61 5.43 -24.31
CA THR A 285 -4.55 6.26 -23.72
C THR A 285 -5.17 7.15 -22.66
N TYR A 286 -4.56 7.21 -21.49
CA TYR A 286 -4.95 8.09 -20.39
C TYR A 286 -3.87 9.13 -20.13
N ALA A 287 -4.27 10.35 -19.84
CA ALA A 287 -3.33 11.40 -19.46
C ALA A 287 -3.86 12.20 -18.27
N VAL A 288 -2.96 12.62 -17.41
CA VAL A 288 -3.23 13.67 -16.42
C VAL A 288 -2.46 14.90 -16.85
N ASP A 289 -3.19 15.97 -17.13
CA ASP A 289 -2.63 17.27 -17.53
C ASP A 289 -2.93 18.31 -16.43
N THR A 290 -1.88 18.88 -15.89
CA THR A 290 -1.94 19.93 -14.89
C THR A 290 -1.06 21.08 -15.35
N PRO A 291 -1.61 22.07 -16.09
CA PRO A 291 -0.85 23.24 -16.54
C PRO A 291 -0.12 23.91 -15.37
N GLY A 292 1.21 24.01 -15.46
CA GLY A 292 2.07 24.47 -14.37
C GLY A 292 2.81 23.38 -13.61
N LEU A 293 2.32 22.13 -13.62
CA LEU A 293 3.05 20.96 -13.12
C LEU A 293 3.52 20.03 -14.23
N GLY A 294 2.83 20.01 -15.38
CA GLY A 294 3.17 19.14 -16.50
C GLY A 294 2.10 18.14 -16.86
N VAL A 295 2.50 17.14 -17.63
CA VAL A 295 1.62 16.06 -18.11
C VAL A 295 2.27 14.71 -17.90
N VAL A 296 1.47 13.70 -17.58
CA VAL A 296 1.86 12.29 -17.58
C VAL A 296 0.86 11.48 -18.40
N THR A 297 1.35 10.55 -19.22
CA THR A 297 0.53 9.76 -20.13
C THR A 297 0.84 8.29 -19.96
N VAL A 298 -0.19 7.47 -19.96
CA VAL A 298 -0.12 6.01 -19.86
C VAL A 298 -1.02 5.37 -20.92
N GLN A 299 -0.57 4.30 -21.54
CA GLN A 299 -1.37 3.54 -22.49
C GLN A 299 -1.84 2.24 -21.83
N ALA A 300 -3.16 2.04 -21.76
CA ALA A 300 -3.75 0.79 -21.34
C ALA A 300 -3.66 -0.25 -22.47
N GLN A 301 -2.97 -1.36 -22.24
CA GLN A 301 -2.81 -2.45 -23.20
C GLN A 301 -3.72 -3.63 -22.89
#